data_abd79a5002445184fd379673f045014a
#
_entry.id   abd79a5002445184fd379673f045014a
#
_cell.length_a   1.000
_cell.length_b   1.000
_cell.length_c   1.000
_cell.angle_alpha   90.00
_cell.angle_beta   90.00
_cell.angle_gamma   90.00
#
_symmetry.space_group_name_H-M   'P 1'
#
loop_
_entity.id
_entity.type
_entity.pdbx_description
1 polymer ?
#
loop_
_entity_poly.entity_id
_entity_poly.type
_entity_poly.pdbx_seq_one_letter_code
_entity_poly.pdbx_strand_id
1 'polypeptide(L)'
;VAGSGALVFDRRLATCSPALLARLAPELAPDYLQGLLDLHSLGAVVMVLALDQPLSPEGYYWYNLPKSAGFPFLALVEHTNFLPREHFGGDVIVYCGDYLETDHEYFQLTHDELVERFLPALARINPGFRPGWVRGTWLYRTTYAQPVPLVGHSRHVPAIATPMPGLFFASMSQVYPWDRGTNFAVEIGRRAAGMMVRDAA
;
A
#
# COMPACT_ATOMS: atom_id res chain seq x y z
N VAL A 1 12.36 -8.90 -16.64
CA VAL A 1 13.08 -8.23 -17.72
C VAL A 1 12.66 -8.93 -18.99
N ALA A 2 11.82 -8.28 -19.81
CA ALA A 2 11.34 -8.85 -21.06
C ALA A 2 12.55 -9.02 -22.01
N GLY A 3 12.81 -10.26 -22.45
CA GLY A 3 13.84 -10.59 -23.45
C GLY A 3 15.19 -11.09 -22.93
N SER A 4 15.43 -11.15 -21.63
CA SER A 4 16.60 -11.85 -21.08
C SER A 4 16.27 -13.34 -20.88
N GLY A 5 17.15 -14.24 -21.31
CA GLY A 5 17.04 -15.68 -21.02
C GLY A 5 17.01 -15.94 -19.51
N ALA A 6 16.74 -17.19 -19.10
CA ALA A 6 16.75 -17.58 -17.69
C ALA A 6 18.12 -17.27 -17.06
N LEU A 7 18.10 -16.57 -15.92
CA LEU A 7 19.29 -16.31 -15.11
C LEU A 7 19.30 -17.29 -13.94
N VAL A 8 20.46 -17.85 -13.65
CA VAL A 8 20.68 -18.77 -12.53
C VAL A 8 21.38 -18.02 -11.40
N PHE A 9 20.86 -18.16 -10.20
CA PHE A 9 21.42 -17.56 -8.98
C PHE A 9 21.45 -18.62 -7.88
N ASP A 10 22.46 -18.57 -7.02
CA ASP A 10 22.57 -19.46 -5.87
C ASP A 10 21.48 -19.15 -4.83
N ARG A 11 21.11 -17.86 -4.72
CA ARG A 11 20.10 -17.37 -3.77
C ARG A 11 19.22 -16.31 -4.38
N ARG A 12 17.95 -16.31 -3.96
CA ARG A 12 16.92 -15.37 -4.41
C ARG A 12 16.13 -14.87 -3.21
N LEU A 13 15.86 -13.58 -3.18
CA LEU A 13 14.95 -12.96 -2.21
C LEU A 13 13.71 -12.45 -2.94
N ALA A 14 12.57 -13.04 -2.63
CA ALA A 14 11.28 -12.52 -3.06
C ALA A 14 10.81 -11.44 -2.07
N THR A 15 10.44 -10.25 -2.58
CA THR A 15 9.92 -9.11 -1.78
C THR A 15 8.52 -8.69 -2.22
N CYS A 16 7.86 -9.55 -2.97
CA CYS A 16 6.50 -9.33 -3.48
C CYS A 16 5.42 -9.67 -2.45
N SER A 17 4.15 -9.53 -2.84
CA SER A 17 3.04 -10.00 -2.00
C SER A 17 3.07 -11.53 -1.82
N PRO A 18 2.53 -12.06 -0.71
CA PRO A 18 2.44 -13.51 -0.49
C PRO A 18 1.76 -14.26 -1.64
N ALA A 19 0.62 -13.76 -2.11
CA ALA A 19 -0.11 -14.35 -3.22
C ALA A 19 0.70 -14.35 -4.54
N LEU A 20 1.51 -13.31 -4.77
CA LEU A 20 2.38 -13.29 -5.95
C LEU A 20 3.53 -14.29 -5.81
N LEU A 21 4.12 -14.45 -4.62
CA LEU A 21 5.12 -15.50 -4.39
C LEU A 21 4.54 -16.89 -4.65
N ALA A 22 3.33 -17.19 -4.16
CA ALA A 22 2.67 -18.47 -4.41
C ALA A 22 2.47 -18.76 -5.91
N ARG A 23 2.26 -17.72 -6.73
CA ARG A 23 2.16 -17.86 -8.20
C ARG A 23 3.52 -18.00 -8.89
N LEU A 24 4.58 -17.38 -8.35
CA LEU A 24 5.92 -17.39 -8.94
C LEU A 24 6.71 -18.66 -8.59
N ALA A 25 6.37 -19.30 -7.47
CA ALA A 25 7.04 -20.51 -6.97
C ALA A 25 5.99 -21.57 -6.57
N PRO A 26 5.20 -22.08 -7.53
CA PRO A 26 4.13 -23.05 -7.26
C PRO A 26 4.65 -24.41 -6.78
N GLU A 27 5.96 -24.65 -6.91
CA GLU A 27 6.67 -25.85 -6.42
C GLU A 27 7.03 -25.81 -4.94
N LEU A 28 6.73 -24.71 -4.22
CA LEU A 28 6.86 -24.67 -2.78
C LEU A 28 5.95 -25.70 -2.09
N ALA A 29 6.36 -26.17 -0.92
CA ALA A 29 5.58 -27.12 -0.14
C ALA A 29 4.13 -26.65 0.04
N PRO A 30 3.12 -27.53 -0.13
CA PRO A 30 1.70 -27.15 -0.10
C PRO A 30 1.29 -26.38 1.17
N ASP A 31 1.77 -26.81 2.33
CA ASP A 31 1.46 -26.16 3.62
C ASP A 31 2.03 -24.72 3.67
N TYR A 32 3.20 -24.50 3.08
CA TYR A 32 3.79 -23.16 3.00
C TYR A 32 3.02 -22.28 2.03
N LEU A 33 2.62 -22.82 0.87
CA LEU A 33 1.78 -22.11 -0.10
C LEU A 33 0.43 -21.70 0.52
N GLN A 34 -0.21 -22.63 1.23
CA GLN A 34 -1.47 -22.33 1.91
C GLN A 34 -1.27 -21.23 2.96
N GLY A 35 -0.19 -21.30 3.76
CA GLY A 35 0.15 -20.26 4.72
C GLY A 35 0.36 -18.87 4.10
N LEU A 36 0.89 -18.79 2.86
CA LEU A 36 1.00 -17.54 2.13
C LEU A 36 -0.37 -17.01 1.68
N LEU A 37 -1.26 -17.90 1.23
CA LEU A 37 -2.59 -17.54 0.72
C LEU A 37 -3.58 -17.17 1.83
N ASP A 38 -3.38 -17.69 3.04
CA ASP A 38 -4.19 -17.39 4.23
C ASP A 38 -3.86 -16.00 4.83
N LEU A 39 -2.79 -15.35 4.38
CA LEU A 39 -2.45 -14.00 4.84
C LEU A 39 -3.41 -12.98 4.21
N HIS A 40 -4.27 -12.42 5.05
CA HIS A 40 -5.24 -11.41 4.61
C HIS A 40 -4.58 -10.05 4.40
N SER A 41 -5.01 -9.35 3.36
CA SER A 41 -4.56 -7.98 3.05
C SER A 41 -5.66 -7.19 2.36
N LEU A 42 -5.83 -5.94 2.76
CA LEU A 42 -6.66 -5.00 2.02
C LEU A 42 -5.87 -4.40 0.87
N GLY A 43 -6.58 -4.07 -0.18
CA GLY A 43 -6.10 -3.19 -1.23
C GLY A 43 -6.21 -1.72 -0.81
N ALA A 44 -5.72 -0.81 -1.66
CA ALA A 44 -5.90 0.62 -1.49
C ALA A 44 -6.34 1.27 -2.80
N VAL A 45 -7.19 2.26 -2.65
CA VAL A 45 -7.57 3.20 -3.73
C VAL A 45 -7.23 4.60 -3.23
N VAL A 46 -6.37 5.31 -3.93
CA VAL A 46 -5.92 6.64 -3.56
C VAL A 46 -6.04 7.57 -4.75
N MET A 47 -6.76 8.67 -4.56
CA MET A 47 -6.80 9.78 -5.49
C MET A 47 -5.87 10.88 -4.97
N VAL A 48 -4.95 11.30 -5.81
CA VAL A 48 -4.10 12.46 -5.59
C VAL A 48 -4.68 13.63 -6.36
N LEU A 49 -4.80 14.79 -5.70
CA LEU A 49 -5.27 16.03 -6.32
C LEU A 49 -4.19 17.10 -6.21
N ALA A 50 -4.00 17.85 -7.28
CA ALA A 50 -3.29 19.12 -7.26
C ALA A 50 -4.33 20.25 -7.25
N LEU A 51 -4.24 21.13 -6.25
CA LEU A 51 -5.15 22.26 -6.10
C LEU A 51 -4.37 23.58 -6.19
N ASP A 52 -5.01 24.65 -6.63
CA ASP A 52 -4.43 25.99 -6.62
C ASP A 52 -4.58 26.71 -5.26
N GLN A 53 -5.51 26.25 -4.41
CA GLN A 53 -5.80 26.79 -3.10
C GLN A 53 -5.66 25.73 -2.00
N PRO A 54 -5.28 26.12 -0.76
CA PRO A 54 -5.32 25.24 0.40
C PRO A 54 -6.72 24.70 0.67
N LEU A 55 -6.82 23.41 0.97
CA LEU A 55 -8.07 22.77 1.27
C LEU A 55 -8.41 22.85 2.78
N SER A 56 -7.41 22.65 3.65
CA SER A 56 -7.60 22.70 5.10
C SER A 56 -7.63 24.14 5.60
N PRO A 57 -8.77 24.67 6.09
CA PRO A 57 -8.82 26.02 6.65
C PRO A 57 -7.92 26.18 7.89
N GLU A 58 -7.75 25.13 8.68
CA GLU A 58 -6.96 25.10 9.90
C GLU A 58 -5.49 24.70 9.65
N GLY A 59 -5.13 24.30 8.44
CA GLY A 59 -3.80 23.84 8.09
C GLY A 59 -3.46 22.43 8.62
N TYR A 60 -4.47 21.58 8.85
CA TYR A 60 -4.21 20.21 9.27
C TYR A 60 -3.60 19.37 8.15
N TYR A 61 -2.56 18.63 8.52
CA TYR A 61 -1.92 17.69 7.60
C TYR A 61 -2.79 16.47 7.30
N TRP A 62 -3.49 15.92 8.33
CA TRP A 62 -4.21 14.66 8.26
C TRP A 62 -5.61 14.74 8.88
N TYR A 63 -6.61 14.26 8.15
CA TYR A 63 -7.97 14.06 8.61
C TYR A 63 -8.30 12.57 8.63
N ASN A 64 -8.63 12.01 9.80
CA ASN A 64 -9.29 10.73 9.92
C ASN A 64 -10.79 10.92 9.77
N LEU A 65 -11.39 10.22 8.83
CA LEU A 65 -12.80 10.38 8.47
C LEU A 65 -13.55 9.09 8.83
N PRO A 66 -14.26 9.04 9.97
CA PRO A 66 -14.95 7.82 10.37
C PRO A 66 -16.04 7.47 9.34
N LYS A 67 -16.22 6.17 9.07
CA LYS A 67 -17.23 5.68 8.10
C LYS A 67 -18.64 6.23 8.39
N SER A 68 -18.99 6.40 9.70
CA SER A 68 -20.24 7.00 10.13
C SER A 68 -20.46 8.44 9.65
N ALA A 69 -19.39 9.16 9.30
CA ALA A 69 -19.48 10.50 8.74
C ALA A 69 -19.87 10.50 7.24
N GLY A 70 -19.93 9.33 6.58
CA GLY A 70 -20.38 9.20 5.19
C GLY A 70 -19.48 9.90 4.17
N PHE A 71 -18.16 9.93 4.42
CA PHE A 71 -17.18 10.30 3.40
C PHE A 71 -16.91 9.12 2.48
N PRO A 72 -16.62 9.36 1.18
CA PRO A 72 -16.30 8.29 0.23
C PRO A 72 -14.85 7.78 0.35
N PHE A 73 -14.10 8.24 1.34
CA PHE A 73 -12.73 7.83 1.66
C PHE A 73 -12.50 7.88 3.17
N LEU A 74 -11.57 7.09 3.67
CA LEU A 74 -11.24 6.94 5.09
C LEU A 74 -10.36 8.08 5.61
N ALA A 75 -9.45 8.56 4.75
CA ALA A 75 -8.48 9.57 5.12
C ALA A 75 -8.33 10.64 4.03
N LEU A 76 -8.09 11.87 4.48
CA LEU A 76 -7.65 12.97 3.63
C LEU A 76 -6.35 13.52 4.20
N VAL A 77 -5.37 13.70 3.32
CA VAL A 77 -4.04 14.22 3.69
C VAL A 77 -3.72 15.42 2.82
N GLU A 78 -3.61 16.61 3.39
CA GLU A 78 -3.07 17.76 2.69
C GLU A 78 -1.56 17.81 2.88
N HIS A 79 -0.84 17.16 1.96
CA HIS A 79 0.59 16.90 2.05
C HIS A 79 1.43 18.18 2.16
N THR A 80 0.97 19.23 1.53
CA THR A 80 1.64 20.53 1.52
C THR A 80 1.49 21.32 2.83
N ASN A 81 0.75 20.82 3.80
CA ASN A 81 0.82 21.29 5.19
C ASN A 81 1.97 20.64 5.99
N PHE A 82 2.69 19.67 5.39
CA PHE A 82 3.89 19.06 5.94
C PHE A 82 5.16 19.41 5.14
N LEU A 83 5.08 19.42 3.79
CA LEU A 83 6.17 19.82 2.91
C LEU A 83 5.76 21.07 2.12
N PRO A 84 6.69 22.04 1.92
CA PRO A 84 6.41 23.26 1.18
C PRO A 84 5.91 23.00 -0.25
N ARG A 85 4.89 23.74 -0.67
CA ARG A 85 4.24 23.59 -1.98
C ARG A 85 5.19 23.88 -3.17
N GLU A 86 6.28 24.57 -2.93
CA GLU A 86 7.34 24.87 -3.91
C GLU A 86 7.97 23.59 -4.46
N HIS A 87 8.00 22.51 -3.67
CA HIS A 87 8.45 21.18 -4.11
C HIS A 87 7.50 20.53 -5.13
N PHE A 88 6.29 21.05 -5.26
CA PHE A 88 5.22 20.54 -6.12
C PHE A 88 4.79 21.56 -7.18
N GLY A 89 5.72 22.43 -7.63
CA GLY A 89 5.43 23.43 -8.65
C GLY A 89 4.46 24.54 -8.20
N GLY A 90 4.27 24.69 -6.88
CA GLY A 90 3.35 25.68 -6.31
C GLY A 90 1.94 25.13 -6.09
N ASP A 91 1.66 23.89 -6.44
CA ASP A 91 0.38 23.23 -6.20
C ASP A 91 0.23 22.78 -4.74
N VAL A 92 -0.99 22.80 -4.25
CA VAL A 92 -1.39 22.13 -3.00
C VAL A 92 -1.70 20.68 -3.31
N ILE A 93 -1.04 19.75 -2.63
CA ILE A 93 -1.20 18.31 -2.87
C ILE A 93 -2.08 17.70 -1.79
N VAL A 94 -3.18 17.07 -2.24
CA VAL A 94 -4.14 16.38 -1.38
C VAL A 94 -4.26 14.92 -1.80
N TYR A 95 -4.26 14.02 -0.82
CA TYR A 95 -4.56 12.60 -1.01
C TYR A 95 -5.91 12.29 -0.39
N CYS A 96 -6.78 11.60 -1.11
CA CYS A 96 -8.01 11.01 -0.62
C CYS A 96 -7.92 9.50 -0.81
N GLY A 97 -7.93 8.73 0.27
CA GLY A 97 -7.67 7.30 0.19
C GLY A 97 -8.47 6.45 1.14
N ASP A 98 -8.62 5.18 0.79
CA ASP A 98 -9.22 4.14 1.62
C ASP A 98 -8.49 2.81 1.44
N TYR A 99 -8.56 1.96 2.49
CA TYR A 99 -8.21 0.55 2.44
C TYR A 99 -9.48 -0.27 2.32
N LEU A 100 -9.57 -1.09 1.28
CA LEU A 100 -10.79 -1.75 0.86
C LEU A 100 -10.53 -3.23 0.55
N GLU A 101 -11.53 -4.06 0.71
CA GLU A 101 -11.49 -5.42 0.16
C GLU A 101 -11.30 -5.35 -1.36
N THR A 102 -10.59 -6.33 -1.91
CA THR A 102 -10.15 -6.28 -3.32
C THR A 102 -11.28 -6.43 -4.33
N ASP A 103 -12.47 -6.84 -3.88
CA ASP A 103 -13.71 -6.94 -4.66
C ASP A 103 -14.58 -5.67 -4.59
N HIS A 104 -14.15 -4.64 -3.83
CA HIS A 104 -14.89 -3.39 -3.69
C HIS A 104 -15.04 -2.67 -5.04
N GLU A 105 -16.20 -2.03 -5.27
CA GLU A 105 -16.55 -1.36 -6.53
C GLU A 105 -15.48 -0.34 -7.00
N TYR A 106 -14.77 0.33 -6.06
CA TYR A 106 -13.74 1.33 -6.40
C TYR A 106 -12.56 0.77 -7.21
N PHE A 107 -12.35 -0.54 -7.21
CA PHE A 107 -11.35 -1.17 -8.07
C PHE A 107 -11.82 -1.29 -9.52
N GLN A 108 -13.13 -1.17 -9.79
CA GLN A 108 -13.74 -1.31 -11.10
C GLN A 108 -14.14 0.04 -11.73
N LEU A 109 -14.48 1.04 -10.90
CA LEU A 109 -14.88 2.37 -11.38
C LEU A 109 -13.75 3.03 -12.17
N THR A 110 -14.12 3.81 -13.17
CA THR A 110 -13.18 4.64 -13.93
C THR A 110 -12.61 5.77 -13.07
N HIS A 111 -11.56 6.42 -13.57
CA HIS A 111 -11.00 7.62 -12.93
C HIS A 111 -12.07 8.71 -12.75
N ASP A 112 -12.83 8.99 -13.78
CA ASP A 112 -13.80 10.08 -13.78
C ASP A 112 -14.98 9.80 -12.83
N GLU A 113 -15.47 8.57 -12.78
CA GLU A 113 -16.51 8.16 -11.82
C GLU A 113 -16.04 8.33 -10.37
N LEU A 114 -14.76 8.06 -10.07
CA LEU A 114 -14.22 8.31 -8.72
C LEU A 114 -13.98 9.80 -8.46
N VAL A 115 -13.58 10.59 -9.45
CA VAL A 115 -13.50 12.04 -9.33
C VAL A 115 -14.88 12.62 -8.99
N GLU A 116 -15.93 12.25 -9.73
CA GLU A 116 -17.31 12.68 -9.47
C GLU A 116 -17.80 12.31 -8.07
N ARG A 117 -17.35 11.17 -7.54
CA ARG A 117 -17.71 10.69 -6.20
C ARG A 117 -16.93 11.38 -5.08
N PHE A 118 -15.65 11.70 -5.30
CA PHE A 118 -14.75 12.21 -4.26
C PHE A 118 -14.79 13.73 -4.14
N LEU A 119 -14.83 14.48 -5.26
CA LEU A 119 -14.73 15.94 -5.22
C LEU A 119 -15.83 16.63 -4.39
N PRO A 120 -17.12 16.23 -4.45
CA PRO A 120 -18.16 16.87 -3.64
C PRO A 120 -17.89 16.78 -2.13
N ALA A 121 -17.19 15.73 -1.68
CA ALA A 121 -16.87 15.55 -0.27
C ALA A 121 -15.85 16.57 0.25
N LEU A 122 -15.02 17.15 -0.62
CA LEU A 122 -14.03 18.18 -0.24
C LEU A 122 -14.72 19.46 0.25
N ALA A 123 -15.90 19.80 -0.26
CA ALA A 123 -16.68 20.94 0.22
C ALA A 123 -17.17 20.78 1.68
N ARG A 124 -17.17 19.55 2.21
CA ARG A 124 -17.48 19.28 3.62
C ARG A 124 -16.29 19.54 4.53
N ILE A 125 -15.06 19.50 3.98
CA ILE A 125 -13.82 19.87 4.68
C ILE A 125 -13.67 21.41 4.62
N ASN A 126 -13.81 21.98 3.44
CA ASN A 126 -13.74 23.40 3.21
C ASN A 126 -15.00 23.90 2.45
N PRO A 127 -15.92 24.59 3.11
CA PRO A 127 -17.11 25.14 2.42
C PRO A 127 -16.77 26.12 1.30
N GLY A 128 -15.56 26.67 1.27
CA GLY A 128 -15.05 27.49 0.19
C GLY A 128 -14.58 26.73 -1.04
N PHE A 129 -14.40 25.41 -0.95
CA PHE A 129 -13.93 24.59 -2.07
C PHE A 129 -14.80 24.76 -3.32
N ARG A 130 -14.15 24.84 -4.47
CA ARG A 130 -14.78 24.89 -5.80
C ARG A 130 -14.05 23.91 -6.71
N PRO A 131 -14.75 23.20 -7.61
CA PRO A 131 -14.13 22.30 -8.59
C PRO A 131 -13.04 22.99 -9.42
N GLY A 132 -13.17 24.29 -9.68
CA GLY A 132 -12.15 25.08 -10.39
C GLY A 132 -10.81 25.23 -9.67
N TRP A 133 -10.70 24.81 -8.39
CA TRP A 133 -9.43 24.74 -7.69
C TRP A 133 -8.59 23.55 -8.15
N VAL A 134 -9.22 22.54 -8.75
CA VAL A 134 -8.55 21.30 -9.17
C VAL A 134 -7.76 21.55 -10.45
N ARG A 135 -6.45 21.43 -10.40
CA ARG A 135 -5.52 21.54 -11.52
C ARG A 135 -5.21 20.19 -12.16
N GLY A 136 -5.28 19.12 -11.38
CA GLY A 136 -5.06 17.77 -11.86
C GLY A 136 -5.47 16.72 -10.84
N THR A 137 -5.75 15.51 -11.34
CA THR A 137 -6.11 14.36 -10.52
C THR A 137 -5.41 13.11 -11.05
N TRP A 138 -4.93 12.26 -10.14
CA TRP A 138 -4.30 10.97 -10.45
C TRP A 138 -4.88 9.90 -9.54
N LEU A 139 -5.18 8.73 -10.12
CA LEU A 139 -5.76 7.62 -9.42
C LEU A 139 -4.76 6.46 -9.34
N TYR A 140 -4.53 5.98 -8.13
CA TYR A 140 -3.67 4.84 -7.84
C TYR A 140 -4.47 3.73 -7.16
N ARG A 141 -4.25 2.48 -7.59
CA ARG A 141 -4.88 1.29 -7.04
C ARG A 141 -3.85 0.20 -6.85
N THR A 142 -3.98 -0.54 -5.77
CA THR A 142 -3.24 -1.78 -5.56
C THR A 142 -4.10 -2.75 -4.77
N THR A 143 -4.03 -4.02 -5.10
CA THR A 143 -4.74 -5.09 -4.38
C THR A 143 -3.97 -5.60 -3.16
N TYR A 144 -2.74 -5.13 -2.95
CA TYR A 144 -1.92 -5.45 -1.79
C TYR A 144 -1.33 -4.17 -1.20
N ALA A 145 -1.94 -3.65 -0.15
CA ALA A 145 -1.53 -2.40 0.50
C ALA A 145 -1.42 -2.52 2.02
N GLN A 146 -2.42 -3.11 2.67
CA GLN A 146 -2.51 -3.19 4.12
C GLN A 146 -2.65 -4.65 4.55
N PRO A 147 -1.58 -5.31 5.02
CA PRO A 147 -1.71 -6.59 5.72
C PRO A 147 -2.60 -6.46 6.95
N VAL A 148 -3.50 -7.41 7.15
CA VAL A 148 -4.45 -7.45 8.27
C VAL A 148 -4.10 -8.62 9.17
N PRO A 149 -3.42 -8.39 10.31
CA PRO A 149 -3.15 -9.45 11.27
C PRO A 149 -4.45 -9.97 11.88
N LEU A 150 -4.69 -11.27 11.72
CA LEU A 150 -5.83 -11.95 12.32
C LEU A 150 -5.49 -12.45 13.74
N VAL A 151 -6.50 -12.94 14.47
CA VAL A 151 -6.28 -13.53 15.81
C VAL A 151 -5.29 -14.69 15.72
N GLY A 152 -4.26 -14.66 16.55
CA GLY A 152 -3.20 -15.67 16.53
C GLY A 152 -2.17 -15.52 15.40
N HIS A 153 -2.12 -14.37 14.72
CA HIS A 153 -1.27 -14.09 13.56
C HIS A 153 0.19 -14.54 13.73
N SER A 154 0.78 -14.38 14.92
CA SER A 154 2.17 -14.79 15.19
C SER A 154 2.47 -16.27 14.89
N ARG A 155 1.46 -17.13 14.86
CA ARG A 155 1.59 -18.56 14.55
C ARG A 155 1.55 -18.85 13.05
N HIS A 156 1.10 -17.86 12.25
CA HIS A 156 0.86 -17.98 10.81
C HIS A 156 1.81 -17.14 9.98
N VAL A 157 2.71 -16.38 10.64
CA VAL A 157 3.73 -15.59 9.93
C VAL A 157 4.71 -16.54 9.25
N PRO A 158 4.82 -16.54 7.90
CA PRO A 158 5.74 -17.42 7.21
C PRO A 158 7.19 -17.07 7.53
N ALA A 159 8.05 -18.10 7.56
CA ALA A 159 9.47 -17.92 7.77
C ALA A 159 10.11 -17.17 6.59
N ILE A 160 11.18 -16.40 6.87
CA ILE A 160 11.98 -15.73 5.82
C ILE A 160 12.68 -16.77 4.93
N ALA A 161 13.30 -17.82 5.53
CA ALA A 161 13.78 -18.95 4.76
C ALA A 161 12.58 -19.80 4.34
N THR A 162 12.36 -19.96 3.04
CA THR A 162 11.30 -20.82 2.54
C THR A 162 11.72 -22.30 2.62
N PRO A 163 10.79 -23.26 2.48
CA PRO A 163 11.14 -24.67 2.36
C PRO A 163 11.99 -25.03 1.13
N MET A 164 12.07 -24.12 0.15
CA MET A 164 12.90 -24.31 -1.06
C MET A 164 14.30 -23.78 -0.80
N PRO A 165 15.35 -24.61 -0.89
CA PRO A 165 16.73 -24.15 -0.70
C PRO A 165 17.09 -22.97 -1.61
N GLY A 166 17.78 -21.98 -1.05
CA GLY A 166 18.21 -20.78 -1.78
C GLY A 166 17.10 -19.77 -2.09
N LEU A 167 15.83 -20.04 -1.72
CA LEU A 167 14.73 -19.07 -1.86
C LEU A 167 14.36 -18.49 -0.49
N PHE A 168 14.36 -17.16 -0.40
CA PHE A 168 13.97 -16.40 0.79
C PHE A 168 12.79 -15.51 0.46
N PHE A 169 11.97 -15.21 1.47
CA PHE A 169 10.80 -14.36 1.35
C PHE A 169 10.79 -13.31 2.46
N ALA A 170 10.69 -12.04 2.08
CA ALA A 170 10.55 -10.94 3.03
C ALA A 170 9.52 -9.93 2.52
N SER A 171 8.42 -9.79 3.23
CA SER A 171 7.35 -8.85 2.91
C SER A 171 6.75 -8.23 4.15
N MET A 172 5.96 -7.17 3.97
CA MET A 172 5.31 -6.47 5.09
C MET A 172 4.28 -7.34 5.82
N SER A 173 3.77 -8.42 5.21
CA SER A 173 2.90 -9.40 5.89
C SER A 173 3.59 -10.18 7.03
N GLN A 174 4.92 -10.13 7.08
CA GLN A 174 5.72 -10.78 8.15
C GLN A 174 6.07 -9.81 9.29
N VAL A 175 5.67 -8.55 9.20
CA VAL A 175 5.88 -7.55 10.26
C VAL A 175 4.78 -7.71 11.30
N TYR A 176 5.15 -8.09 12.52
CA TYR A 176 4.23 -8.31 13.64
C TYR A 176 5.01 -8.22 14.98
N PRO A 177 4.45 -7.65 16.05
CA PRO A 177 3.10 -7.07 16.22
C PRO A 177 2.96 -5.62 15.71
N TRP A 178 3.96 -5.10 15.05
CA TRP A 178 4.01 -3.73 14.55
C TRP A 178 3.19 -3.57 13.26
N ASP A 179 2.84 -2.34 12.94
CA ASP A 179 2.25 -2.02 11.65
C ASP A 179 3.35 -1.84 10.59
N ARG A 180 2.95 -1.87 9.32
CA ARG A 180 3.86 -1.64 8.19
C ARG A 180 4.49 -0.25 8.26
N GLY A 181 5.74 -0.14 7.82
CA GLY A 181 6.46 1.11 7.77
C GLY A 181 7.84 0.92 7.15
N THR A 182 8.43 1.99 6.64
CA THR A 182 9.75 1.95 6.00
C THR A 182 10.84 1.42 6.94
N ASN A 183 10.79 1.79 8.22
CA ASN A 183 11.70 1.28 9.25
C ASN A 183 11.64 -0.24 9.39
N PHE A 184 10.43 -0.82 9.40
CA PHE A 184 10.24 -2.28 9.48
C PHE A 184 10.60 -2.98 8.17
N ALA A 185 10.40 -2.32 7.01
CA ALA A 185 10.89 -2.84 5.72
C ALA A 185 12.42 -2.95 5.70
N VAL A 186 13.12 -1.94 6.23
CA VAL A 186 14.58 -1.98 6.39
C VAL A 186 15.01 -3.08 7.36
N GLU A 187 14.30 -3.24 8.49
CA GLU A 187 14.60 -4.27 9.47
C GLU A 187 14.46 -5.69 8.91
N ILE A 188 13.31 -5.99 8.28
CA ILE A 188 13.09 -7.32 7.70
C ILE A 188 14.06 -7.60 6.54
N GLY A 189 14.42 -6.56 5.75
CA GLY A 189 15.44 -6.67 4.71
C GLY A 189 16.81 -7.02 5.26
N ARG A 190 17.24 -6.40 6.38
CA ARG A 190 18.49 -6.73 7.06
C ARG A 190 18.49 -8.15 7.61
N ARG A 191 17.37 -8.60 8.20
CA ARG A 191 17.22 -9.98 8.69
C ARG A 191 17.34 -10.99 7.55
N ALA A 192 16.67 -10.75 6.44
CA ALA A 192 16.72 -11.60 5.25
C ALA A 192 18.15 -11.67 4.68
N ALA A 193 18.82 -10.53 4.51
CA ALA A 193 20.20 -10.47 4.03
C ALA A 193 21.16 -11.24 4.95
N GLY A 194 21.02 -11.07 6.29
CA GLY A 194 21.84 -11.80 7.24
C GLY A 194 21.62 -13.32 7.21
N MET A 195 20.40 -13.79 6.92
CA MET A 195 20.11 -15.21 6.72
C MET A 195 20.74 -15.74 5.44
N MET A 196 20.59 -15.00 4.34
CA MET A 196 21.16 -15.37 3.03
C MET A 196 22.70 -15.48 3.09
N VAL A 197 23.37 -14.58 3.82
CA VAL A 197 24.84 -14.63 3.98
C VAL A 197 25.26 -15.87 4.78
N ARG A 198 24.57 -16.20 5.89
CA ARG A 198 24.87 -17.40 6.70
C ARG A 198 24.59 -18.70 5.96
N ASP A 199 23.58 -18.73 5.13
CA ASP A 199 23.25 -19.90 4.27
C ASP A 199 24.32 -20.12 3.18
N ALA A 200 25.17 -19.10 2.94
CA ALA A 200 26.28 -19.15 1.98
C ALA A 200 27.57 -19.74 2.57
N ALA A 201 27.72 -19.75 3.88
CA ALA A 201 28.91 -20.21 4.60
C ALA A 201 28.85 -21.70 4.90
#